data_4004ac10677d9aa0bcc6a1001e00e026
#
_entry.id   4004ac10677d9aa0bcc6a1001e00e026
#
_cell.length_a   1.000
_cell.length_b   1.000
_cell.length_c   1.000
_cell.angle_alpha   90.00
_cell.angle_beta   90.00
_cell.angle_gamma   90.00
#
_symmetry.space_group_name_H-M   'P 1'
#
loop_
_entity.id
_entity.type
_entity.pdbx_description
1 polymer ?
#
loop_
_entity_poly.entity_id
_entity_poly.type
_entity_poly.pdbx_seq_one_letter_code
_entity_poly.pdbx_strand_id
1 'polypeptide(L)'
;FVEGLIKSKKTVDDFYSKNPKYRIVHDNLTDMSKVVSIQTYQKGSWILHMLRGMIGTDVFWKGIKSYYKKYKDVNATTDDFRREMEEVSGVDLNPFFQQWLYEPGTLKYKGTWRFDSKKKEVTIVLDQVQTDGSLFKMPLEVGVYGSQKEQQRIKKIHLDKKSNTIRFSVDFIPEKLVLDPNFLVLMESDFKKG
;
A
#
# COMPACT_ATOMS: atom_id res chain seq x y z
N PHE A 1 4.25 16.71 4.77
CA PHE A 1 4.05 15.55 3.88
C PHE A 1 3.11 14.51 4.53
N VAL A 2 3.45 13.97 5.73
CA VAL A 2 2.64 12.95 6.43
C VAL A 2 1.21 13.43 6.73
N GLU A 3 1.03 14.65 7.19
CA GLU A 3 -0.30 15.25 7.41
C GLU A 3 -1.15 15.27 6.14
N GLY A 4 -0.53 15.56 4.99
CA GLY A 4 -1.19 15.50 3.69
C GLY A 4 -1.62 14.08 3.32
N LEU A 5 -0.80 13.07 3.62
CA LEU A 5 -1.15 11.66 3.42
C LEU A 5 -2.34 11.25 4.30
N ILE A 6 -2.33 11.62 5.58
CA ILE A 6 -3.43 11.31 6.51
C ILE A 6 -4.74 11.95 6.04
N LYS A 7 -4.71 13.21 5.63
CA LYS A 7 -5.89 13.92 5.10
C LYS A 7 -6.41 13.27 3.80
N SER A 8 -5.50 12.97 2.88
CA SER A 8 -5.84 12.29 1.62
C SER A 8 -6.44 10.91 1.85
N LYS A 9 -5.85 10.13 2.77
CA LYS A 9 -6.39 8.82 3.18
C LYS A 9 -7.83 8.95 3.67
N LYS A 10 -8.10 9.88 4.58
CA LYS A 10 -9.46 10.11 5.08
C LYS A 10 -10.44 10.42 3.95
N THR A 11 -10.04 11.25 2.99
CA THR A 11 -10.88 11.58 1.82
C THR A 11 -11.17 10.34 0.97
N VAL A 12 -10.19 9.45 0.80
CA VAL A 12 -10.36 8.18 0.09
C VAL A 12 -11.33 7.26 0.85
N ASP A 13 -11.12 7.07 2.15
CA ASP A 13 -11.93 6.19 2.98
C ASP A 13 -13.40 6.67 3.04
N ASP A 14 -13.63 7.98 3.24
CA ASP A 14 -14.96 8.61 3.26
C ASP A 14 -15.69 8.44 1.90
N PHE A 15 -14.96 8.50 0.79
CA PHE A 15 -15.52 8.27 -0.53
C PHE A 15 -15.92 6.80 -0.75
N TYR A 16 -15.01 5.87 -0.45
CA TYR A 16 -15.27 4.44 -0.67
C TYR A 16 -16.34 3.88 0.27
N SER A 17 -16.55 4.48 1.43
CA SER A 17 -17.68 4.14 2.31
C SER A 17 -19.05 4.33 1.64
N LYS A 18 -19.14 5.28 0.69
CA LYS A 18 -20.35 5.59 -0.07
C LYS A 18 -20.35 5.01 -1.49
N ASN A 19 -19.19 4.70 -2.02
CA ASN A 19 -18.98 4.24 -3.40
C ASN A 19 -18.09 2.98 -3.44
N PRO A 20 -18.50 1.86 -2.81
CA PRO A 20 -17.62 0.70 -2.60
C PRO A 20 -17.19 0.00 -3.90
N LYS A 21 -17.91 0.21 -5.00
CA LYS A 21 -17.62 -0.39 -6.32
C LYS A 21 -16.86 0.54 -7.27
N TYR A 22 -16.47 1.73 -6.81
CA TYR A 22 -15.77 2.69 -7.67
C TYR A 22 -14.35 2.19 -8.00
N ARG A 23 -13.93 2.34 -9.27
CA ARG A 23 -12.60 2.05 -9.78
C ARG A 23 -11.96 3.33 -10.30
N ILE A 24 -10.66 3.48 -10.20
CA ILE A 24 -9.94 4.65 -10.74
C ILE A 24 -9.94 4.59 -12.27
N VAL A 25 -9.61 3.43 -12.83
CA VAL A 25 -9.72 3.17 -14.27
C VAL A 25 -11.00 2.38 -14.52
N HIS A 26 -11.86 2.89 -15.37
CA HIS A 26 -13.13 2.27 -15.72
C HIS A 26 -13.46 2.48 -17.21
N ASP A 27 -14.37 1.67 -17.72
CA ASP A 27 -14.70 1.60 -19.15
C ASP A 27 -15.85 2.55 -19.56
N ASN A 28 -16.35 3.36 -18.63
CA ASN A 28 -17.45 4.29 -18.92
C ASN A 28 -16.94 5.52 -19.67
N LEU A 29 -16.88 5.41 -20.98
CA LEU A 29 -16.51 6.50 -21.89
C LEU A 29 -17.72 7.28 -22.44
N THR A 30 -18.94 6.93 -22.01
CA THR A 30 -20.17 7.58 -22.48
C THR A 30 -20.40 8.95 -21.82
N ASP A 31 -19.83 9.17 -20.64
CA ASP A 31 -19.91 10.44 -19.92
C ASP A 31 -18.51 10.87 -19.48
N MET A 32 -17.88 11.68 -20.31
CA MET A 32 -16.52 12.20 -20.07
C MET A 32 -16.40 13.02 -18.79
N SER A 33 -17.49 13.58 -18.26
CA SER A 33 -17.47 14.32 -17.00
C SER A 33 -17.20 13.43 -15.79
N LYS A 34 -17.41 12.12 -15.93
CA LYS A 34 -17.20 11.10 -14.88
C LYS A 34 -15.86 10.38 -14.97
N VAL A 35 -15.10 10.60 -16.04
CA VAL A 35 -13.80 9.93 -16.26
C VAL A 35 -12.78 10.38 -15.23
N VAL A 36 -12.79 11.66 -14.85
CA VAL A 36 -11.90 12.23 -13.85
C VAL A 36 -12.68 12.59 -12.59
N SER A 37 -12.32 12.03 -11.47
CA SER A 37 -12.92 12.31 -10.16
C SER A 37 -11.88 12.81 -9.16
N ILE A 38 -12.35 13.25 -7.99
CA ILE A 38 -11.45 13.60 -6.88
C ILE A 38 -10.54 12.40 -6.49
N GLN A 39 -11.01 11.16 -6.71
CA GLN A 39 -10.24 9.95 -6.41
C GLN A 39 -9.11 9.69 -7.41
N THR A 40 -9.24 10.15 -8.64
CA THR A 40 -8.15 10.13 -9.62
C THR A 40 -6.91 10.87 -9.06
N TYR A 41 -7.12 11.94 -8.32
CA TYR A 41 -6.05 12.68 -7.64
C TYR A 41 -5.69 12.06 -6.28
N GLN A 42 -6.66 11.82 -5.41
CA GLN A 42 -6.40 11.41 -4.02
C GLN A 42 -5.86 9.98 -3.93
N LYS A 43 -6.59 9.00 -4.49
CA LYS A 43 -6.10 7.60 -4.54
C LYS A 43 -4.95 7.46 -5.53
N GLY A 44 -4.95 8.21 -6.65
CA GLY A 44 -3.87 8.19 -7.62
C GLY A 44 -2.53 8.64 -7.01
N SER A 45 -2.51 9.70 -6.19
CA SER A 45 -1.29 10.12 -5.50
C SER A 45 -0.79 9.08 -4.49
N TRP A 46 -1.69 8.38 -3.80
CA TRP A 46 -1.33 7.25 -2.95
C TRP A 46 -0.73 6.09 -3.74
N ILE A 47 -1.29 5.76 -4.90
CA ILE A 47 -0.76 4.69 -5.76
C ILE A 47 0.67 5.01 -6.21
N LEU A 48 0.95 6.24 -6.62
CA LEU A 48 2.30 6.68 -6.96
C LEU A 48 3.24 6.65 -5.75
N HIS A 49 2.75 7.02 -4.56
CA HIS A 49 3.52 6.96 -3.33
C HIS A 49 3.85 5.50 -2.93
N MET A 50 2.87 4.60 -2.99
CA MET A 50 3.04 3.16 -2.75
C MET A 50 4.02 2.54 -3.75
N LEU A 51 3.88 2.86 -5.03
CA LEU A 51 4.79 2.40 -6.09
C LEU A 51 6.24 2.83 -5.79
N ARG A 52 6.44 4.10 -5.41
CA ARG A 52 7.75 4.59 -5.00
C ARG A 52 8.32 3.83 -3.79
N GLY A 53 7.50 3.52 -2.80
CA GLY A 53 7.90 2.71 -1.64
C GLY A 53 8.27 1.27 -2.01
N MET A 54 7.60 0.72 -3.02
CA MET A 54 7.82 -0.64 -3.52
C MET A 54 9.13 -0.79 -4.28
N ILE A 55 9.36 0.08 -5.28
CA ILE A 55 10.51 -0.03 -6.20
C ILE A 55 11.72 0.83 -5.78
N GLY A 56 11.56 1.68 -4.76
CA GLY A 56 12.58 2.60 -4.27
C GLY A 56 12.56 3.96 -4.97
N THR A 57 12.98 4.99 -4.24
CA THR A 57 12.86 6.38 -4.67
C THR A 57 13.67 6.70 -5.93
N ASP A 58 14.90 6.22 -6.02
CA ASP A 58 15.79 6.51 -7.17
C ASP A 58 15.28 5.84 -8.44
N VAL A 59 14.86 4.59 -8.34
CA VAL A 59 14.27 3.82 -9.44
C VAL A 59 12.97 4.46 -9.91
N PHE A 60 12.11 4.86 -8.96
CA PHE A 60 10.86 5.57 -9.27
C PHE A 60 11.10 6.84 -10.09
N TRP A 61 12.02 7.71 -9.65
CA TRP A 61 12.33 8.95 -10.37
C TRP A 61 13.02 8.72 -11.71
N LYS A 62 13.82 7.67 -11.83
CA LYS A 62 14.36 7.24 -13.11
C LYS A 62 13.25 6.82 -14.07
N GLY A 63 12.26 6.05 -13.60
CA GLY A 63 11.09 5.66 -14.39
C GLY A 63 10.22 6.86 -14.80
N ILE A 64 9.96 7.81 -13.90
CA ILE A 64 9.23 9.05 -14.23
C ILE A 64 9.93 9.83 -15.34
N LYS A 65 11.25 9.99 -15.25
CA LYS A 65 12.03 10.71 -16.28
C LYS A 65 11.99 9.98 -17.63
N SER A 66 12.12 8.65 -17.63
CA SER A 66 12.04 7.83 -18.82
C SER A 66 10.67 7.91 -19.47
N TYR A 67 9.61 7.74 -18.68
CA TYR A 67 8.22 7.89 -19.12
C TYR A 67 7.96 9.27 -19.75
N TYR A 68 8.37 10.35 -19.07
CA TYR A 68 8.21 11.70 -19.59
C TYR A 68 8.94 11.90 -20.91
N LYS A 69 10.21 11.45 -21.01
CA LYS A 69 11.01 11.55 -22.26
C LYS A 69 10.33 10.85 -23.42
N LYS A 70 9.73 9.69 -23.18
CA LYS A 70 9.11 8.84 -24.21
C LYS A 70 7.75 9.36 -24.67
N TYR A 71 6.96 9.92 -23.75
CA TYR A 71 5.54 10.25 -23.99
C TYR A 71 5.20 11.74 -23.96
N LYS A 72 6.16 12.66 -23.77
CA LYS A 72 5.91 14.11 -23.59
C LYS A 72 5.11 14.76 -24.71
N ASP A 73 5.18 14.25 -25.93
CA ASP A 73 4.55 14.85 -27.13
C ASP A 73 3.48 13.93 -27.74
N VAL A 74 3.07 12.87 -27.04
CA VAL A 74 2.09 11.89 -27.53
C VAL A 74 1.12 11.49 -26.42
N ASN A 75 0.02 10.84 -26.78
CA ASN A 75 -0.90 10.27 -25.81
C ASN A 75 -0.29 9.03 -25.15
N ALA A 76 -0.54 8.87 -23.85
CA ALA A 76 -0.09 7.71 -23.09
C ALA A 76 -1.25 7.15 -22.23
N THR A 77 -1.21 5.85 -22.03
CA THR A 77 -2.16 5.11 -21.20
C THR A 77 -1.55 4.73 -19.85
N THR A 78 -2.37 4.23 -18.96
CA THR A 78 -1.91 3.63 -17.69
C THR A 78 -0.96 2.46 -17.93
N ASP A 79 -1.22 1.65 -18.96
CA ASP A 79 -0.36 0.52 -19.32
C ASP A 79 1.00 0.95 -19.86
N ASP A 80 1.06 2.07 -20.57
CA ASP A 80 2.33 2.64 -21.01
C ASP A 80 3.18 3.07 -19.81
N PHE A 81 2.56 3.71 -18.82
CA PHE A 81 3.23 4.07 -17.59
C PHE A 81 3.71 2.83 -16.81
N ARG A 82 2.85 1.80 -16.66
CA ARG A 82 3.20 0.55 -16.00
C ARG A 82 4.41 -0.11 -16.66
N ARG A 83 4.37 -0.30 -18.00
CA ARG A 83 5.46 -0.94 -18.74
C ARG A 83 6.79 -0.20 -18.57
N GLU A 84 6.75 1.13 -18.59
CA GLU A 84 7.96 1.94 -18.41
C GLU A 84 8.55 1.78 -16.99
N MET A 85 7.68 1.71 -15.97
CA MET A 85 8.12 1.44 -14.60
C MET A 85 8.65 0.03 -14.41
N GLU A 86 8.08 -0.97 -15.08
CA GLU A 86 8.57 -2.35 -15.11
C GLU A 86 9.94 -2.45 -15.77
N GLU A 87 10.14 -1.79 -16.93
CA GLU A 87 11.40 -1.76 -17.64
C GLU A 87 12.53 -1.20 -16.78
N VAL A 88 12.27 -0.12 -16.05
CA VAL A 88 13.28 0.54 -15.21
C VAL A 88 13.52 -0.17 -13.90
N SER A 89 12.50 -0.80 -13.31
CA SER A 89 12.59 -1.45 -12.00
C SER A 89 12.98 -2.93 -12.06
N GLY A 90 12.72 -3.61 -13.19
CA GLY A 90 12.84 -5.06 -13.32
C GLY A 90 11.78 -5.83 -12.52
N VAL A 91 10.73 -5.17 -12.02
CA VAL A 91 9.66 -5.76 -11.19
C VAL A 91 8.39 -5.87 -12.01
N ASP A 92 7.70 -7.02 -11.98
CA ASP A 92 6.34 -7.14 -12.52
C ASP A 92 5.38 -6.31 -11.65
N LEU A 93 4.85 -5.24 -12.22
CA LEU A 93 3.93 -4.32 -11.57
C LEU A 93 2.47 -4.54 -11.97
N ASN A 94 2.20 -5.48 -12.88
CA ASN A 94 0.84 -5.74 -13.33
C ASN A 94 -0.10 -6.10 -12.16
N PRO A 95 0.25 -6.98 -11.20
CA PRO A 95 -0.62 -7.26 -10.06
C PRO A 95 -0.89 -6.02 -9.18
N PHE A 96 0.11 -5.13 -9.02
CA PHE A 96 -0.05 -3.89 -8.26
C PHE A 96 -1.03 -2.94 -8.95
N PHE A 97 -0.89 -2.70 -10.26
CA PHE A 97 -1.78 -1.81 -11.00
C PHE A 97 -3.20 -2.37 -11.07
N GLN A 98 -3.35 -3.68 -11.29
CA GLN A 98 -4.67 -4.33 -11.31
C GLN A 98 -5.42 -4.09 -9.99
N GLN A 99 -4.84 -4.44 -8.86
CA GLN A 99 -5.52 -4.33 -7.57
C GLN A 99 -5.81 -2.88 -7.13
N TRP A 100 -5.01 -1.90 -7.54
CA TRP A 100 -5.16 -0.52 -7.06
C TRP A 100 -5.90 0.41 -7.99
N LEU A 101 -5.88 0.17 -9.31
CA LEU A 101 -6.52 1.02 -10.30
C LEU A 101 -7.78 0.40 -10.91
N TYR A 102 -7.74 -0.89 -11.19
CA TYR A 102 -8.81 -1.57 -11.94
C TYR A 102 -9.79 -2.31 -11.03
N GLU A 103 -9.41 -2.60 -9.78
CA GLU A 103 -10.30 -3.19 -8.79
C GLU A 103 -10.82 -2.12 -7.81
N PRO A 104 -12.06 -2.28 -7.30
CA PRO A 104 -12.63 -1.38 -6.31
C PRO A 104 -12.05 -1.61 -4.91
N GLY A 105 -12.47 -0.76 -3.96
CA GLY A 105 -12.23 -0.97 -2.55
C GLY A 105 -10.95 -0.35 -2.00
N THR A 106 -10.75 -0.58 -0.72
CA THR A 106 -9.59 -0.16 0.08
C THR A 106 -9.14 -1.31 0.97
N LEU A 107 -7.83 -1.34 1.24
CA LEU A 107 -7.23 -2.38 2.08
C LEU A 107 -7.53 -2.13 3.55
N LYS A 108 -8.04 -3.16 4.24
CA LYS A 108 -8.35 -3.11 5.68
C LYS A 108 -7.79 -4.32 6.39
N TYR A 109 -6.95 -4.07 7.41
CA TYR A 109 -6.40 -5.12 8.26
C TYR A 109 -6.99 -5.09 9.65
N LYS A 110 -7.26 -6.27 10.19
CA LYS A 110 -7.47 -6.50 11.61
C LYS A 110 -6.50 -7.57 12.10
N GLY A 111 -5.90 -7.37 13.27
CA GLY A 111 -4.97 -8.36 13.75
C GLY A 111 -4.39 -8.09 15.11
N THR A 112 -3.58 -9.04 15.54
CA THR A 112 -2.92 -9.01 16.82
C THR A 112 -1.47 -9.44 16.70
N TRP A 113 -0.68 -9.07 17.70
CA TRP A 113 0.67 -9.57 17.86
C TRP A 113 0.93 -10.06 19.29
N ARG A 114 1.84 -11.00 19.42
CA ARG A 114 2.34 -11.50 20.71
C ARG A 114 3.84 -11.73 20.65
N PHE A 115 4.49 -11.75 21.80
CA PHE A 115 5.90 -12.02 21.93
C PHE A 115 6.11 -13.20 22.87
N ASP A 116 6.87 -14.18 22.41
CA ASP A 116 7.37 -15.30 23.23
C ASP A 116 8.79 -14.97 23.72
N SER A 117 8.93 -14.66 25.01
CA SER A 117 10.19 -14.27 25.61
C SER A 117 11.22 -15.41 25.65
N LYS A 118 10.79 -16.68 25.71
CA LYS A 118 11.68 -17.84 25.71
C LYS A 118 12.29 -18.07 24.34
N LYS A 119 11.50 -17.91 23.29
CA LYS A 119 11.92 -18.06 21.89
C LYS A 119 12.47 -16.77 21.29
N LYS A 120 12.32 -15.63 21.98
CA LYS A 120 12.58 -14.29 21.44
C LYS A 120 11.88 -14.05 20.11
N GLU A 121 10.64 -14.54 19.97
CA GLU A 121 9.89 -14.54 18.72
C GLU A 121 8.63 -13.68 18.83
N VAL A 122 8.45 -12.80 17.86
CA VAL A 122 7.19 -12.11 17.59
C VAL A 122 6.34 -12.95 16.66
N THR A 123 5.08 -13.14 17.02
CA THR A 123 4.05 -13.68 16.11
C THR A 123 3.03 -12.60 15.84
N ILE A 124 2.74 -12.35 14.56
CA ILE A 124 1.71 -11.45 14.08
C ILE A 124 0.65 -12.28 13.35
N VAL A 125 -0.62 -12.03 13.64
CA VAL A 125 -1.75 -12.54 12.88
C VAL A 125 -2.48 -11.34 12.28
N LEU A 126 -2.64 -11.32 10.95
CA LEU A 126 -3.30 -10.25 10.22
C LEU A 126 -4.32 -10.81 9.24
N ASP A 127 -5.55 -10.36 9.37
CA ASP A 127 -6.65 -10.70 8.48
C ASP A 127 -7.05 -9.48 7.63
N GLN A 128 -7.27 -9.68 6.35
CA GLN A 128 -7.94 -8.71 5.51
C GLN A 128 -9.44 -8.79 5.75
N VAL A 129 -10.05 -7.67 6.16
CA VAL A 129 -11.44 -7.65 6.67
C VAL A 129 -12.40 -6.82 5.79
N GLN A 130 -11.96 -6.35 4.62
CA GLN A 130 -12.86 -5.76 3.65
C GLN A 130 -13.88 -6.79 3.15
N THR A 131 -15.12 -6.32 2.90
CA THR A 131 -16.28 -7.18 2.61
C THR A 131 -16.68 -7.19 1.14
N ASP A 132 -15.93 -6.48 0.29
CA ASP A 132 -16.19 -6.37 -1.16
C ASP A 132 -15.62 -7.53 -2.00
N GLY A 133 -15.00 -8.53 -1.35
CA GLY A 133 -14.38 -9.69 -2.00
C GLY A 133 -12.96 -9.45 -2.51
N SER A 134 -12.45 -8.22 -2.40
CA SER A 134 -11.08 -7.90 -2.82
C SER A 134 -10.03 -8.58 -1.93
N LEU A 135 -8.88 -8.89 -2.53
CA LEU A 135 -7.70 -9.40 -1.83
C LEU A 135 -6.47 -8.63 -2.31
N PHE A 136 -5.92 -7.82 -1.42
CA PHE A 136 -4.73 -7.05 -1.72
C PHE A 136 -3.46 -7.83 -1.37
N LYS A 137 -2.49 -7.81 -2.28
CA LYS A 137 -1.16 -8.40 -2.08
C LYS A 137 -0.15 -7.27 -2.03
N MET A 138 0.40 -7.03 -0.84
CA MET A 138 1.29 -5.90 -0.62
C MET A 138 2.45 -6.27 0.31
N PRO A 139 3.66 -5.77 0.04
CA PRO A 139 4.67 -5.67 1.08
C PRO A 139 4.21 -4.65 2.13
N LEU A 140 4.40 -4.98 3.39
CA LEU A 140 4.05 -4.12 4.52
C LEU A 140 5.26 -4.01 5.46
N GLU A 141 5.50 -2.82 5.97
CA GLU A 141 6.49 -2.62 7.03
C GLU A 141 5.85 -2.76 8.40
N VAL A 142 6.58 -3.40 9.31
CA VAL A 142 6.23 -3.49 10.73
C VAL A 142 7.35 -2.86 11.54
N GLY A 143 7.04 -1.79 12.23
CA GLY A 143 7.92 -1.20 13.23
C GLY A 143 7.79 -1.97 14.55
N VAL A 144 8.93 -2.41 15.08
CA VAL A 144 9.03 -3.08 16.39
C VAL A 144 9.83 -2.18 17.31
N TYR A 145 9.26 -1.79 18.43
CA TYR A 145 9.83 -0.83 19.37
C TYR A 145 9.89 -1.42 20.76
N GLY A 146 11.06 -1.34 21.41
CA GLY A 146 11.27 -1.66 22.82
C GLY A 146 11.27 -0.41 23.70
N SER A 147 11.71 -0.57 24.94
CA SER A 147 11.77 0.52 25.95
C SER A 147 12.86 1.56 25.68
N GLN A 148 13.92 1.19 24.95
CA GLN A 148 15.06 2.06 24.65
C GLN A 148 15.02 2.53 23.21
N LYS A 149 15.56 3.73 22.93
CA LYS A 149 15.55 4.33 21.60
C LYS A 149 16.25 3.48 20.53
N GLU A 150 17.29 2.77 20.94
CA GLU A 150 18.07 1.85 20.07
C GLU A 150 17.34 0.55 19.78
N GLN A 151 16.35 0.20 20.60
CA GLN A 151 15.50 -0.98 20.46
C GLN A 151 14.36 -0.72 19.48
N GLN A 152 14.72 -0.45 18.23
CA GLN A 152 13.76 -0.33 17.15
C GLN A 152 14.26 -1.08 15.90
N ARG A 153 13.33 -1.76 15.24
CA ARG A 153 13.58 -2.50 14.01
C ARG A 153 12.41 -2.28 13.05
N ILE A 154 12.71 -2.17 11.78
CA ILE A 154 11.70 -2.23 10.72
C ILE A 154 11.82 -3.58 10.02
N LYS A 155 10.73 -4.33 10.01
CA LYS A 155 10.63 -5.62 9.34
C LYS A 155 9.68 -5.51 8.16
N LYS A 156 10.16 -5.81 6.95
CA LYS A 156 9.30 -5.92 5.77
C LYS A 156 8.70 -7.33 5.73
N ILE A 157 7.39 -7.41 5.58
CA ILE A 157 6.61 -8.65 5.48
C ILE A 157 5.81 -8.63 4.18
N HIS A 158 5.48 -9.81 3.65
CA HIS A 158 4.63 -9.94 2.47
C HIS A 158 3.30 -10.56 2.89
N LEU A 159 2.21 -9.94 2.46
CA LEU A 159 0.85 -10.33 2.78
C LEU A 159 0.13 -10.64 1.46
N ASP A 160 -0.15 -11.91 1.22
CA ASP A 160 -0.70 -12.43 -0.04
C ASP A 160 -1.99 -13.25 0.15
N LYS A 161 -2.44 -13.40 1.41
CA LYS A 161 -3.61 -14.19 1.79
C LYS A 161 -4.62 -13.36 2.57
N LYS A 162 -5.84 -13.85 2.63
CA LYS A 162 -6.88 -13.25 3.48
C LYS A 162 -6.49 -13.27 4.96
N SER A 163 -5.85 -14.35 5.41
CA SER A 163 -5.29 -14.48 6.76
C SER A 163 -3.81 -14.84 6.66
N ASN A 164 -2.97 -14.09 7.35
CA ASN A 164 -1.52 -14.26 7.36
C ASN A 164 -1.02 -14.40 8.80
N THR A 165 -0.17 -15.40 9.03
CA THR A 165 0.57 -15.54 10.28
C THR A 165 2.06 -15.38 9.98
N ILE A 166 2.68 -14.37 10.58
CA ILE A 166 4.08 -14.03 10.38
C ILE A 166 4.83 -14.23 11.70
N ARG A 167 6.00 -14.84 11.64
CA ARG A 167 6.90 -15.03 12.78
C ARG A 167 8.29 -14.53 12.44
N PHE A 168 8.90 -13.86 13.38
CA PHE A 168 10.30 -13.44 13.28
C PHE A 168 10.90 -13.18 14.66
N SER A 169 12.22 -13.35 14.76
CA SER A 169 12.95 -13.13 16.01
C SER A 169 13.28 -11.66 16.19
N VAL A 170 13.32 -11.22 17.46
CA VAL A 170 13.84 -9.92 17.90
C VAL A 170 14.73 -10.12 19.13
N ASP A 171 15.78 -9.31 19.24
CA ASP A 171 16.81 -9.39 20.25
C ASP A 171 16.49 -8.61 21.54
N PHE A 172 15.32 -7.98 21.61
CA PHE A 172 14.81 -7.23 22.75
C PHE A 172 13.32 -7.55 23.01
N ILE A 173 12.82 -7.14 24.16
CA ILE A 173 11.38 -7.28 24.49
C ILE A 173 10.61 -6.13 23.83
N PRO A 174 9.71 -6.41 22.90
CA PRO A 174 8.91 -5.37 22.25
C PRO A 174 7.79 -4.87 23.17
N GLU A 175 7.68 -3.55 23.28
CA GLU A 175 6.58 -2.88 23.97
C GLU A 175 5.45 -2.52 22.99
N LYS A 176 5.83 -2.16 21.76
CA LYS A 176 4.90 -1.70 20.74
C LYS A 176 5.27 -2.25 19.36
N LEU A 177 4.27 -2.68 18.61
CA LEU A 177 4.36 -2.89 17.17
C LEU A 177 3.45 -1.91 16.45
N VAL A 178 3.91 -1.40 15.31
CA VAL A 178 3.16 -0.48 14.45
C VAL A 178 3.18 -1.01 13.02
N LEU A 179 2.02 -1.17 12.42
CA LEU A 179 1.93 -1.46 11.00
C LEU A 179 2.18 -0.17 10.21
N ASP A 180 2.96 -0.28 9.15
CA ASP A 180 3.28 0.82 8.23
C ASP A 180 3.75 2.11 8.92
N PRO A 181 4.82 2.06 9.72
CA PRO A 181 5.29 3.21 10.48
C PRO A 181 5.73 4.39 9.59
N ASN A 182 6.02 4.13 8.32
CA ASN A 182 6.47 5.13 7.34
C ASN A 182 5.35 5.61 6.39
N PHE A 183 4.10 5.21 6.63
CA PHE A 183 2.94 5.57 5.80
C PHE A 183 3.15 5.27 4.30
N LEU A 184 3.61 4.05 3.99
CA LEU A 184 3.88 3.60 2.63
C LEU A 184 2.68 2.94 1.96
N VAL A 185 1.61 2.59 2.71
CA VAL A 185 0.47 1.82 2.20
C VAL A 185 -0.85 2.51 2.53
N LEU A 186 -1.71 2.66 1.53
CA LEU A 186 -3.08 3.13 1.70
C LEU A 186 -3.92 2.02 2.35
N MET A 187 -4.04 2.02 3.67
CA MET A 187 -4.78 1.01 4.42
C MET A 187 -5.44 1.56 5.68
N GLU A 188 -6.49 0.90 6.14
CA GLU A 188 -6.98 0.98 7.51
C GLU A 188 -6.47 -0.21 8.32
N SER A 189 -6.20 -0.02 9.61
CA SER A 189 -5.79 -1.14 10.48
C SER A 189 -6.33 -1.01 11.90
N ASP A 190 -6.86 -2.12 12.43
CA ASP A 190 -7.10 -2.36 13.85
C ASP A 190 -6.09 -3.42 14.31
N PHE A 191 -4.99 -2.98 14.92
CA PHE A 191 -3.86 -3.82 15.27
C PHE A 191 -3.40 -3.56 16.70
N LYS A 192 -3.39 -4.61 17.52
CA LYS A 192 -3.10 -4.51 18.96
C LYS A 192 -2.34 -5.71 19.49
N LYS A 193 -1.79 -5.57 20.68
CA LYS A 193 -1.23 -6.68 21.44
C LYS A 193 -2.35 -7.62 21.86
N GLY A 194 -2.17 -8.92 21.62
CA GLY A 194 -3.07 -10.01 22.00
C GLY A 194 -2.72 -10.59 23.35
#